data_d2301848de959785cc5f6635321f76f3
#
_entry.id   d2301848de959785cc5f6635321f76f3
#
_cell.length_a   1.000
_cell.length_b   1.000
_cell.length_c   1.000
_cell.angle_alpha   90.00
_cell.angle_beta   90.00
_cell.angle_gamma   90.00
#
_symmetry.space_group_name_H-M   'P 1'
#
loop_
_entity.id
_entity.type
_entity.pdbx_description
1 polymer ?
#
loop_
_entity_poly.entity_id
_entity_poly.type
_entity_poly.pdbx_seq_one_letter_code
_entity_poly.pdbx_strand_id
1 'polypeptide(L)'
;MVVSSGKRGSGQVRKIRRLFGVVERLQTGRRHSAVELADFCGCSVRTTFRDLKLLSDAGLPIMHDDSRQGYWIPVDRFLPTGALTSQETIGIVLACDELGRRIPFLRPARDAVLKFLANLPTKAKSELKDIGDTIQIHLGPMVKMDHLEPQFEVILKSLQSRTKVRIRYSSLAEQREFSTLVAPYAVFFGIRAWYLIGRSSVHRAVRTFHLGRIDRAEPTADTFEVPPRFSISRYLGNAWRIVRDHGKDTKVAIRFRPPIAANVEQVVWHKTQKTRWNSDGTLQFEATVSGIHEISWWVLGYGEYAEVVEPAALRELIRGHARRLLDLYEPD
;
A
#
# COMPACT_ATOMS: atom_id res chain seq x y z
N MET A 1 -64.62 -6.88 -14.71
CA MET A 1 -63.79 -5.86 -15.37
C MET A 1 -62.39 -6.07 -14.86
N VAL A 2 -61.57 -6.88 -15.55
CA VAL A 2 -60.23 -7.22 -15.13
C VAL A 2 -59.27 -6.32 -15.91
N VAL A 3 -58.56 -5.47 -15.17
CA VAL A 3 -57.66 -4.43 -15.71
C VAL A 3 -56.38 -5.08 -16.21
N SER A 4 -56.08 -4.89 -17.50
CA SER A 4 -54.89 -5.32 -18.20
C SER A 4 -53.66 -4.47 -17.76
N SER A 5 -53.01 -4.84 -16.66
CA SER A 5 -51.79 -4.16 -16.13
C SER A 5 -50.49 -4.89 -16.43
N GLY A 6 -50.49 -6.06 -17.09
CA GLY A 6 -49.33 -6.95 -17.18
C GLY A 6 -48.31 -6.63 -18.30
N LYS A 7 -48.67 -5.88 -19.36
CA LYS A 7 -47.78 -5.71 -20.54
C LYS A 7 -46.87 -4.49 -20.51
N ARG A 8 -47.20 -3.44 -19.76
CA ARG A 8 -46.34 -2.23 -19.67
C ARG A 8 -45.12 -2.41 -18.76
N GLY A 9 -45.21 -3.18 -17.68
CA GLY A 9 -44.10 -3.46 -16.76
C GLY A 9 -42.96 -4.30 -17.38
N SER A 10 -43.30 -5.27 -18.26
CA SER A 10 -42.29 -6.14 -18.87
C SER A 10 -41.42 -5.41 -19.89
N GLY A 11 -41.94 -4.41 -20.59
CA GLY A 11 -41.20 -3.58 -21.55
C GLY A 11 -40.22 -2.64 -20.88
N GLN A 12 -40.59 -2.04 -19.74
CA GLN A 12 -39.71 -1.16 -18.95
C GLN A 12 -38.59 -1.95 -18.31
N VAL A 13 -38.87 -3.11 -17.71
CA VAL A 13 -37.82 -3.97 -17.12
C VAL A 13 -36.84 -4.44 -18.18
N ARG A 14 -37.27 -4.81 -19.37
CA ARG A 14 -36.40 -5.17 -20.50
C ARG A 14 -35.53 -4.00 -20.93
N LYS A 15 -36.07 -2.78 -20.99
CA LYS A 15 -35.32 -1.56 -21.32
C LYS A 15 -34.27 -1.28 -20.28
N ILE A 16 -34.60 -1.31 -19.00
CA ILE A 16 -33.68 -1.09 -17.89
C ILE A 16 -32.53 -2.11 -17.94
N ARG A 17 -32.83 -3.41 -18.03
CA ARG A 17 -31.83 -4.47 -18.13
C ARG A 17 -30.87 -4.25 -19.32
N ARG A 18 -31.41 -3.83 -20.46
CA ARG A 18 -30.60 -3.54 -21.66
C ARG A 18 -29.69 -2.35 -21.42
N LEU A 19 -30.18 -1.25 -20.83
CA LEU A 19 -29.36 -0.07 -20.52
C LEU A 19 -28.21 -0.43 -19.57
N PHE A 20 -28.46 -1.23 -18.53
CA PHE A 20 -27.41 -1.73 -17.65
C PHE A 20 -26.39 -2.59 -18.40
N GLY A 21 -26.82 -3.48 -19.29
CA GLY A 21 -25.92 -4.30 -20.11
C GLY A 21 -25.02 -3.45 -21.03
N VAL A 22 -25.55 -2.37 -21.62
CA VAL A 22 -24.75 -1.42 -22.40
C VAL A 22 -23.68 -0.75 -21.52
N VAL A 23 -24.06 -0.25 -20.32
CA VAL A 23 -23.13 0.39 -19.39
C VAL A 23 -22.03 -0.58 -18.96
N GLU A 24 -22.40 -1.78 -18.55
CA GLU A 24 -21.46 -2.84 -18.15
C GLU A 24 -20.42 -3.12 -19.25
N ARG A 25 -20.88 -3.21 -20.51
CA ARG A 25 -19.99 -3.47 -21.63
C ARG A 25 -19.06 -2.31 -21.92
N LEU A 26 -19.55 -1.07 -21.85
CA LEU A 26 -18.76 0.14 -22.07
C LEU A 26 -17.70 0.38 -20.99
N GLN A 27 -17.92 -0.15 -19.77
CA GLN A 27 -16.99 -0.02 -18.64
C GLN A 27 -15.79 -0.98 -18.70
N THR A 28 -15.79 -1.95 -19.61
CA THR A 28 -14.65 -2.90 -19.75
C THR A 28 -13.34 -2.25 -20.19
N GLY A 29 -13.34 -0.95 -20.49
CA GLY A 29 -12.20 -0.22 -21.03
C GLY A 29 -11.90 -0.52 -22.50
N ARG A 30 -12.64 -1.45 -23.12
CA ARG A 30 -12.59 -1.75 -24.54
C ARG A 30 -13.54 -0.84 -25.31
N ARG A 31 -13.19 -0.56 -26.57
CA ARG A 31 -14.08 0.12 -27.50
C ARG A 31 -15.01 -0.88 -28.14
N HIS A 32 -16.30 -0.60 -28.12
CA HIS A 32 -17.34 -1.45 -28.68
C HIS A 32 -18.12 -0.70 -29.75
N SER A 33 -18.28 -1.31 -30.92
CA SER A 33 -19.12 -0.76 -31.99
C SER A 33 -20.60 -0.84 -31.60
N ALA A 34 -21.44 0.00 -32.22
CA ALA A 34 -22.88 -0.06 -31.99
C ALA A 34 -23.49 -1.43 -32.41
N VAL A 35 -22.85 -2.13 -33.34
CA VAL A 35 -23.26 -3.47 -33.79
C VAL A 35 -22.97 -4.49 -32.68
N GLU A 36 -21.74 -4.51 -32.12
CA GLU A 36 -21.37 -5.41 -31.02
C GLU A 36 -22.24 -5.21 -29.77
N LEU A 37 -22.57 -3.95 -29.46
CA LEU A 37 -23.48 -3.63 -28.35
C LEU A 37 -24.92 -4.10 -28.64
N ALA A 38 -25.39 -3.98 -29.89
CA ALA A 38 -26.70 -4.46 -30.32
C ALA A 38 -26.80 -5.97 -30.17
N ASP A 39 -25.80 -6.71 -30.64
CA ASP A 39 -25.73 -8.17 -30.56
C ASP A 39 -25.68 -8.64 -29.11
N PHE A 40 -24.84 -8.03 -28.28
CA PHE A 40 -24.73 -8.34 -26.85
C PHE A 40 -26.06 -8.12 -26.09
N CYS A 41 -26.77 -7.03 -26.42
CA CYS A 41 -28.02 -6.67 -25.77
C CYS A 41 -29.26 -7.31 -26.41
N GLY A 42 -29.11 -8.06 -27.49
CA GLY A 42 -30.22 -8.67 -28.22
C GLY A 42 -31.23 -7.65 -28.78
N CYS A 43 -30.74 -6.52 -29.33
CA CYS A 43 -31.57 -5.45 -29.85
C CYS A 43 -31.07 -4.92 -31.20
N SER A 44 -31.86 -4.06 -31.87
CA SER A 44 -31.43 -3.46 -33.12
C SER A 44 -30.36 -2.35 -32.89
N VAL A 45 -29.47 -2.13 -33.87
CA VAL A 45 -28.47 -1.05 -33.85
C VAL A 45 -29.13 0.33 -33.65
N ARG A 46 -30.30 0.56 -34.24
CA ARG A 46 -31.09 1.77 -34.01
C ARG A 46 -31.51 1.93 -32.54
N THR A 47 -31.84 0.83 -31.88
CA THR A 47 -32.17 0.84 -30.44
C THR A 47 -30.91 1.17 -29.60
N THR A 48 -29.76 0.60 -29.97
CA THR A 48 -28.48 0.86 -29.31
C THR A 48 -28.09 2.34 -29.40
N PHE A 49 -28.20 2.97 -30.55
CA PHE A 49 -27.93 4.42 -30.68
C PHE A 49 -28.85 5.27 -29.78
N ARG A 50 -30.13 4.90 -29.71
CA ARG A 50 -31.08 5.61 -28.84
C ARG A 50 -30.75 5.40 -27.36
N ASP A 51 -30.32 4.20 -26.99
CA ASP A 51 -29.92 3.88 -25.64
C ASP A 51 -28.61 4.58 -25.26
N LEU A 52 -27.61 4.63 -26.15
CA LEU A 52 -26.37 5.40 -25.96
C LEU A 52 -26.65 6.89 -25.74
N LYS A 53 -27.53 7.47 -26.57
CA LYS A 53 -27.95 8.86 -26.43
C LYS A 53 -28.65 9.10 -25.07
N LEU A 54 -29.58 8.22 -24.70
CA LEU A 54 -30.30 8.32 -23.43
C LEU A 54 -29.36 8.24 -22.21
N LEU A 55 -28.36 7.37 -22.27
CA LEU A 55 -27.36 7.22 -21.21
C LEU A 55 -26.43 8.47 -21.15
N SER A 56 -26.06 9.01 -22.31
CA SER A 56 -25.29 10.25 -22.39
C SER A 56 -26.08 11.44 -21.84
N ASP A 57 -27.37 11.58 -22.23
CA ASP A 57 -28.28 12.62 -21.73
C ASP A 57 -28.52 12.47 -20.21
N ALA A 58 -28.41 11.24 -19.67
CA ALA A 58 -28.47 10.97 -18.23
C ALA A 58 -27.14 11.24 -17.50
N GLY A 59 -26.13 11.79 -18.19
CA GLY A 59 -24.86 12.21 -17.58
C GLY A 59 -23.76 11.17 -17.58
N LEU A 60 -23.91 10.01 -18.25
CA LEU A 60 -22.82 9.05 -18.37
C LEU A 60 -21.79 9.58 -19.39
N PRO A 61 -20.49 9.56 -19.07
CA PRO A 61 -19.44 10.07 -19.95
C PRO A 61 -19.10 9.06 -21.06
N ILE A 62 -20.04 8.84 -21.98
CA ILE A 62 -19.83 7.97 -23.12
C ILE A 62 -19.00 8.71 -24.18
N MET A 63 -17.85 8.13 -24.50
CA MET A 63 -16.95 8.63 -25.54
C MET A 63 -17.09 7.82 -26.82
N HIS A 64 -16.82 8.44 -27.95
CA HIS A 64 -16.75 7.78 -29.26
C HIS A 64 -15.40 8.02 -29.90
N ASP A 65 -14.83 6.99 -30.49
CA ASP A 65 -13.57 7.05 -31.26
C ASP A 65 -13.90 6.86 -32.75
N ASP A 66 -13.84 7.94 -33.52
CA ASP A 66 -14.16 7.92 -34.93
C ASP A 66 -13.17 7.05 -35.73
N SER A 67 -11.90 6.95 -35.31
CA SER A 67 -10.86 6.17 -35.97
C SER A 67 -11.07 4.66 -35.83
N ARG A 68 -11.65 4.25 -34.69
CA ARG A 68 -11.91 2.85 -34.34
C ARG A 68 -13.39 2.50 -34.30
N GLN A 69 -14.26 3.44 -34.65
CA GLN A 69 -15.73 3.26 -34.73
C GLN A 69 -16.32 2.63 -33.45
N GLY A 70 -15.84 3.04 -32.27
CA GLY A 70 -16.17 2.39 -31.03
C GLY A 70 -16.56 3.33 -29.90
N TYR A 71 -17.52 2.90 -29.07
CA TYR A 71 -17.98 3.56 -27.85
C TYR A 71 -17.31 2.95 -26.62
N TRP A 72 -16.97 3.80 -25.62
CA TRP A 72 -16.48 3.34 -24.32
C TRP A 72 -16.81 4.37 -23.24
N ILE A 73 -16.75 3.97 -21.97
CA ILE A 73 -16.73 4.87 -20.83
C ILE A 73 -15.31 4.91 -20.26
N PRO A 74 -14.70 6.10 -20.09
CA PRO A 74 -13.40 6.23 -19.43
C PRO A 74 -13.43 5.63 -18.02
N VAL A 75 -12.56 4.67 -17.74
CA VAL A 75 -12.50 3.94 -16.47
C VAL A 75 -12.13 4.87 -15.29
N ASP A 76 -11.45 5.97 -15.57
CA ASP A 76 -11.04 6.99 -14.61
C ASP A 76 -12.18 7.93 -14.16
N ARG A 77 -13.34 7.87 -14.79
CA ARG A 77 -14.46 8.79 -14.53
C ARG A 77 -15.72 8.16 -13.93
N PHE A 78 -15.77 6.84 -13.82
CA PHE A 78 -16.98 6.17 -13.34
C PHE A 78 -16.69 4.89 -12.58
N LEU A 79 -16.94 4.90 -11.27
CA LEU A 79 -17.06 3.71 -10.43
C LEU A 79 -18.56 3.43 -10.25
N PRO A 80 -19.09 2.38 -10.87
CA PRO A 80 -20.49 1.99 -10.61
C PRO A 80 -20.62 1.46 -9.20
N THR A 81 -21.34 2.19 -8.36
CA THR A 81 -21.61 1.81 -6.97
C THR A 81 -22.37 0.48 -6.83
N GLY A 82 -23.01 0.01 -7.92
CA GLY A 82 -23.75 -1.24 -7.95
C GLY A 82 -22.93 -2.49 -8.31
N ALA A 83 -21.62 -2.34 -8.64
CA ALA A 83 -20.79 -3.46 -9.08
C ALA A 83 -19.97 -4.10 -7.94
N LEU A 84 -19.91 -3.46 -6.76
CA LEU A 84 -19.19 -4.00 -5.61
C LEU A 84 -20.11 -4.84 -4.72
N THR A 85 -19.62 -6.01 -4.33
CA THR A 85 -20.23 -6.83 -3.30
C THR A 85 -20.13 -6.15 -1.92
N SER A 86 -20.95 -6.56 -0.97
CA SER A 86 -20.84 -6.06 0.41
C SER A 86 -19.46 -6.30 1.00
N GLN A 87 -18.84 -7.46 0.72
CA GLN A 87 -17.51 -7.80 1.21
C GLN A 87 -16.40 -6.90 0.62
N GLU A 88 -16.46 -6.63 -0.69
CA GLU A 88 -15.54 -5.70 -1.35
C GLU A 88 -15.68 -4.28 -0.82
N THR A 89 -16.92 -3.83 -0.62
CA THR A 89 -17.21 -2.51 -0.05
C THR A 89 -16.65 -2.39 1.37
N ILE A 90 -16.88 -3.39 2.23
CA ILE A 90 -16.33 -3.43 3.60
C ILE A 90 -14.81 -3.37 3.56
N GLY A 91 -14.16 -4.19 2.73
CA GLY A 91 -12.71 -4.22 2.59
C GLY A 91 -12.12 -2.85 2.21
N ILE A 92 -12.72 -2.18 1.21
CA ILE A 92 -12.30 -0.84 0.78
C ILE A 92 -12.50 0.19 1.90
N VAL A 93 -13.67 0.18 2.56
CA VAL A 93 -13.98 1.12 3.65
C VAL A 93 -12.98 0.99 4.79
N LEU A 94 -12.77 -0.23 5.30
CA LEU A 94 -11.83 -0.47 6.40
C LEU A 94 -10.41 -0.08 6.04
N ALA A 95 -9.94 -0.43 4.84
CA ALA A 95 -8.60 -0.08 4.39
C ALA A 95 -8.41 1.43 4.24
N CYS A 96 -9.36 2.13 3.60
CA CYS A 96 -9.23 3.55 3.32
C CYS A 96 -9.46 4.43 4.56
N ASP A 97 -10.35 4.04 5.47
CA ASP A 97 -10.66 4.85 6.65
C ASP A 97 -9.46 4.89 7.61
N GLU A 98 -8.93 3.75 8.01
CA GLU A 98 -7.80 3.70 8.95
C GLU A 98 -6.52 4.29 8.36
N LEU A 99 -6.19 3.93 7.11
CA LEU A 99 -5.01 4.48 6.43
C LEU A 99 -5.15 5.98 6.17
N GLY A 100 -6.34 6.44 5.75
CA GLY A 100 -6.58 7.85 5.47
C GLY A 100 -6.61 8.74 6.72
N ARG A 101 -6.92 8.18 7.92
CA ARG A 101 -6.80 8.91 9.20
C ARG A 101 -5.34 9.15 9.57
N ARG A 102 -4.46 8.18 9.33
CA ARG A 102 -3.08 8.19 9.82
C ARG A 102 -2.06 8.67 8.79
N ILE A 103 -2.38 8.59 7.51
CA ILE A 103 -1.47 8.89 6.42
C ILE A 103 -2.06 10.04 5.61
N PRO A 104 -1.53 11.29 5.76
CA PRO A 104 -2.13 12.48 5.15
C PRO A 104 -2.40 12.37 3.66
N PHE A 105 -1.46 11.86 2.87
CA PHE A 105 -1.64 11.72 1.42
C PHE A 105 -2.68 10.66 1.00
N LEU A 106 -3.16 9.81 1.92
CA LEU A 106 -4.28 8.89 1.69
C LEU A 106 -5.63 9.47 2.13
N ARG A 107 -5.66 10.69 2.69
CA ARG A 107 -6.93 11.42 2.99
C ARG A 107 -7.86 11.47 1.79
N PRO A 108 -7.38 11.77 0.55
CA PRO A 108 -8.26 11.76 -0.62
C PRO A 108 -8.93 10.41 -0.90
N ALA A 109 -8.27 9.28 -0.59
CA ALA A 109 -8.88 7.96 -0.71
C ALA A 109 -10.01 7.76 0.31
N ARG A 110 -9.82 8.20 1.55
CA ARG A 110 -10.86 8.23 2.59
C ARG A 110 -12.04 9.10 2.18
N ASP A 111 -11.78 10.31 1.68
CA ASP A 111 -12.84 11.21 1.23
C ASP A 111 -13.63 10.64 0.05
N ALA A 112 -12.96 9.94 -0.87
CA ALA A 112 -13.61 9.24 -1.98
C ALA A 112 -14.52 8.12 -1.47
N VAL A 113 -14.07 7.34 -0.48
CA VAL A 113 -14.89 6.30 0.17
C VAL A 113 -16.09 6.90 0.88
N LEU A 114 -15.95 8.00 1.60
CA LEU A 114 -17.08 8.70 2.24
C LEU A 114 -18.11 9.17 1.22
N LYS A 115 -17.67 9.72 0.08
CA LYS A 115 -18.58 10.08 -1.04
C LYS A 115 -19.26 8.84 -1.63
N PHE A 116 -18.54 7.74 -1.78
CA PHE A 116 -19.08 6.47 -2.23
C PHE A 116 -20.15 5.96 -1.27
N LEU A 117 -19.87 5.91 0.03
CA LEU A 117 -20.82 5.51 1.07
C LEU A 117 -22.08 6.38 1.09
N ALA A 118 -21.93 7.69 0.84
CA ALA A 118 -23.06 8.61 0.80
C ALA A 118 -24.09 8.26 -0.29
N ASN A 119 -23.68 7.58 -1.36
CA ASN A 119 -24.54 7.18 -2.47
C ASN A 119 -25.11 5.74 -2.35
N LEU A 120 -24.76 5.00 -1.30
CA LEU A 120 -25.32 3.66 -1.07
C LEU A 120 -26.76 3.70 -0.57
N PRO A 121 -27.58 2.66 -0.84
CA PRO A 121 -28.91 2.49 -0.24
C PRO A 121 -28.85 2.46 1.30
N THR A 122 -29.89 2.95 1.97
CA THR A 122 -29.95 3.06 3.44
C THR A 122 -29.64 1.72 4.14
N LYS A 123 -30.15 0.60 3.62
CA LYS A 123 -29.91 -0.73 4.17
C LYS A 123 -28.41 -1.09 4.13
N ALA A 124 -27.74 -0.86 3.01
CA ALA A 124 -26.31 -1.12 2.88
C ALA A 124 -25.47 -0.22 3.80
N LYS A 125 -25.90 1.04 4.00
CA LYS A 125 -25.23 1.96 4.96
C LYS A 125 -25.33 1.45 6.40
N SER A 126 -26.49 0.94 6.84
CA SER A 126 -26.63 0.42 8.21
C SER A 126 -25.77 -0.83 8.41
N GLU A 127 -25.79 -1.78 7.46
CA GLU A 127 -24.95 -2.98 7.53
C GLU A 127 -23.45 -2.65 7.59
N LEU A 128 -22.99 -1.67 6.80
CA LEU A 128 -21.61 -1.22 6.81
C LEU A 128 -21.21 -0.49 8.09
N LYS A 129 -22.13 0.29 8.67
CA LYS A 129 -21.91 0.96 9.94
C LYS A 129 -21.75 -0.05 11.08
N ASP A 130 -22.67 -1.01 11.17
CA ASP A 130 -22.63 -2.05 12.19
C ASP A 130 -21.30 -2.86 12.13
N ILE A 131 -20.81 -3.14 10.93
CA ILE A 131 -19.53 -3.82 10.72
C ILE A 131 -18.35 -2.89 11.07
N GLY A 132 -18.39 -1.63 10.66
CA GLY A 132 -17.34 -0.64 10.95
C GLY A 132 -17.18 -0.37 12.45
N ASP A 133 -18.29 -0.42 13.21
CA ASP A 133 -18.26 -0.30 14.66
C ASP A 133 -17.71 -1.57 15.36
N THR A 134 -17.78 -2.72 14.69
CA THR A 134 -17.37 -4.02 15.22
C THR A 134 -15.93 -4.39 14.84
N ILE A 135 -15.46 -3.99 13.65
CA ILE A 135 -14.12 -4.32 13.14
C ILE A 135 -13.26 -3.06 13.16
N GLN A 136 -12.17 -3.10 13.94
CA GLN A 136 -11.18 -2.04 13.99
C GLN A 136 -9.81 -2.57 13.57
N ILE A 137 -9.10 -1.84 12.72
CA ILE A 137 -7.73 -2.14 12.32
C ILE A 137 -6.81 -1.23 13.13
N HIS A 138 -6.04 -1.81 14.06
CA HIS A 138 -5.03 -1.08 14.81
C HIS A 138 -3.67 -1.23 14.15
N LEU A 139 -3.28 -0.25 13.35
CA LEU A 139 -1.88 -0.14 12.92
C LEU A 139 -1.04 0.23 14.14
N GLY A 140 0.07 -0.46 14.34
CA GLY A 140 0.98 -0.18 15.46
C GLY A 140 1.47 1.28 15.50
N PRO A 141 2.39 1.65 16.43
CA PRO A 141 2.92 3.00 16.52
C PRO A 141 3.50 3.47 15.20
N MET A 142 3.19 4.70 14.81
CA MET A 142 3.67 5.35 13.58
C MET A 142 4.29 6.71 13.91
N VAL A 143 5.20 7.14 13.06
CA VAL A 143 5.75 8.51 13.12
C VAL A 143 4.64 9.51 12.89
N LYS A 144 4.63 10.60 13.67
CA LYS A 144 3.72 11.73 13.46
C LYS A 144 3.93 12.31 12.07
N MET A 145 2.88 12.40 11.27
CA MET A 145 2.96 12.77 9.86
C MET A 145 2.49 14.22 9.58
N ASP A 146 1.87 14.88 10.55
CA ASP A 146 1.19 16.17 10.34
C ASP A 146 2.11 17.27 9.80
N HIS A 147 3.40 17.24 10.15
CA HIS A 147 4.40 18.21 9.68
C HIS A 147 5.15 17.78 8.41
N LEU A 148 4.88 16.57 7.88
CA LEU A 148 5.62 15.99 6.76
C LEU A 148 4.90 16.15 5.41
N GLU A 149 3.66 16.59 5.41
CA GLU A 149 2.84 16.69 4.21
C GLU A 149 3.50 17.57 3.12
N PRO A 150 4.04 18.77 3.42
CA PRO A 150 4.69 19.59 2.41
C PRO A 150 5.93 18.94 1.78
N GLN A 151 6.79 18.32 2.61
CA GLN A 151 8.00 17.64 2.14
C GLN A 151 7.64 16.41 1.30
N PHE A 152 6.60 15.69 1.73
CA PHE A 152 6.11 14.51 1.02
C PHE A 152 5.57 14.86 -0.37
N GLU A 153 4.77 15.93 -0.48
CA GLU A 153 4.26 16.41 -1.76
C GLU A 153 5.39 16.80 -2.73
N VAL A 154 6.40 17.53 -2.26
CA VAL A 154 7.56 17.90 -3.07
C VAL A 154 8.28 16.66 -3.59
N ILE A 155 8.49 15.66 -2.71
CA ILE A 155 9.15 14.41 -3.09
C ILE A 155 8.32 13.61 -4.11
N LEU A 156 6.99 13.53 -3.93
CA LEU A 156 6.11 12.86 -4.88
C LEU A 156 6.10 13.54 -6.25
N LYS A 157 6.02 14.88 -6.28
CA LYS A 157 6.12 15.67 -7.53
C LYS A 157 7.46 15.42 -8.22
N SER A 158 8.55 15.42 -7.46
CA SER A 158 9.90 15.15 -7.98
C SER A 158 10.04 13.72 -8.54
N LEU A 159 9.42 12.73 -7.91
CA LEU A 159 9.34 11.36 -8.43
C LEU A 159 8.58 11.29 -9.77
N GLN A 160 7.43 11.96 -9.85
CA GLN A 160 6.58 11.98 -11.05
C GLN A 160 7.26 12.69 -12.23
N SER A 161 7.87 13.86 -11.97
CA SER A 161 8.53 14.67 -12.99
C SER A 161 9.95 14.23 -13.31
N ARG A 162 10.49 13.24 -12.60
CA ARG A 162 11.89 12.79 -12.73
C ARG A 162 12.91 13.91 -12.49
N THR A 163 12.62 14.78 -11.53
CA THR A 163 13.52 15.86 -11.12
C THR A 163 14.14 15.58 -9.75
N LYS A 164 15.37 16.07 -9.53
CA LYS A 164 16.04 15.93 -8.24
C LYS A 164 15.40 16.85 -7.21
N VAL A 165 15.51 16.47 -5.96
CA VAL A 165 15.06 17.25 -4.81
C VAL A 165 16.25 17.57 -3.90
N ARG A 166 16.35 18.81 -3.45
CA ARG A 166 17.29 19.21 -2.40
C ARG A 166 16.65 18.98 -1.06
N ILE A 167 17.26 18.19 -0.20
CA ILE A 167 16.76 17.94 1.15
C ILE A 167 17.76 18.41 2.21
N ARG A 168 17.24 18.95 3.32
CA ARG A 168 17.96 19.09 4.59
C ARG A 168 17.57 17.91 5.48
N TYR A 169 18.55 17.17 5.94
CA TYR A 169 18.33 15.88 6.58
C TYR A 169 19.09 15.74 7.89
N SER A 170 18.39 15.36 8.97
CA SER A 170 18.99 15.04 10.28
C SER A 170 19.29 13.55 10.36
N SER A 171 20.57 13.19 10.25
CA SER A 171 21.02 11.81 10.28
C SER A 171 21.33 11.34 11.70
N LEU A 172 20.60 10.35 12.19
CA LEU A 172 20.93 9.72 13.48
C LEU A 172 22.17 8.84 13.40
N ALA A 173 22.41 8.22 12.24
CA ALA A 173 23.56 7.35 12.04
C ALA A 173 24.88 8.15 11.98
N GLU A 174 24.83 9.35 11.36
CA GLU A 174 25.99 10.23 11.24
C GLU A 174 26.04 11.30 12.36
N GLN A 175 25.01 11.37 13.20
CA GLN A 175 24.85 12.33 14.29
C GLN A 175 25.03 13.79 13.84
N ARG A 176 24.59 14.13 12.62
CA ARG A 176 24.69 15.47 12.05
C ARG A 176 23.55 15.81 11.11
N GLU A 177 23.34 17.09 10.93
CA GLU A 177 22.52 17.62 9.85
C GLU A 177 23.37 17.91 8.61
N PHE A 178 22.78 17.67 7.43
CA PHE A 178 23.40 18.01 6.16
C PHE A 178 22.35 18.27 5.09
N SER A 179 22.74 19.02 4.07
CA SER A 179 21.95 19.18 2.85
C SER A 179 22.52 18.33 1.74
N THR A 180 21.67 17.68 0.98
CA THR A 180 22.06 16.86 -0.16
C THR A 180 21.07 17.01 -1.30
N LEU A 181 21.54 16.91 -2.53
CA LEU A 181 20.71 16.75 -3.70
C LEU A 181 20.44 15.26 -3.90
N VAL A 182 19.18 14.89 -3.94
CA VAL A 182 18.74 13.50 -4.08
C VAL A 182 18.02 13.31 -5.41
N ALA A 183 18.42 12.31 -6.18
CA ALA A 183 17.63 11.75 -7.26
C ALA A 183 16.67 10.72 -6.66
N PRO A 184 15.37 11.00 -6.48
CA PRO A 184 14.44 10.12 -5.81
C PRO A 184 14.06 8.94 -6.72
N TYR A 185 14.30 7.71 -6.27
CA TYR A 185 13.99 6.50 -7.03
C TYR A 185 12.66 5.88 -6.64
N ALA A 186 12.36 5.84 -5.35
CA ALA A 186 11.12 5.30 -4.81
C ALA A 186 10.83 5.84 -3.41
N VAL A 187 9.56 5.83 -3.05
CA VAL A 187 9.08 6.02 -1.67
C VAL A 187 8.34 4.77 -1.25
N PHE A 188 8.55 4.32 -0.03
CA PHE A 188 7.84 3.17 0.52
C PHE A 188 7.54 3.37 2.00
N PHE A 189 6.49 2.72 2.47
CA PHE A 189 6.15 2.65 3.87
C PHE A 189 6.85 1.43 4.50
N GLY A 190 7.69 1.67 5.47
CA GLY A 190 8.33 0.63 6.28
C GLY A 190 7.65 0.48 7.63
N ILE A 191 8.34 -0.05 8.61
CA ILE A 191 7.76 -0.53 9.88
C ILE A 191 6.98 0.51 10.69
N ARG A 192 7.23 1.79 10.55
CA ARG A 192 6.54 2.85 11.32
C ARG A 192 6.56 4.18 10.60
N ALA A 193 7.20 4.24 9.44
CA ALA A 193 7.50 5.49 8.78
C ALA A 193 7.60 5.35 7.26
N TRP A 194 7.59 6.47 6.59
CA TRP A 194 7.89 6.59 5.17
C TRP A 194 9.38 6.79 4.93
N TYR A 195 9.87 6.16 3.90
CA TYR A 195 11.27 6.20 3.49
C TYR A 195 11.39 6.55 2.02
N LEU A 196 12.32 7.44 1.73
CA LEU A 196 12.75 7.77 0.38
C LEU A 196 14.03 6.99 0.07
N ILE A 197 14.04 6.25 -1.03
CA ILE A 197 15.26 5.68 -1.62
C ILE A 197 15.67 6.57 -2.77
N GLY A 198 16.92 7.02 -2.77
CA GLY A 198 17.44 7.87 -3.83
C GLY A 198 18.96 7.99 -3.82
N ARG A 199 19.52 8.44 -4.95
CA ARG A 199 20.96 8.69 -5.06
C ARG A 199 21.30 10.05 -4.47
N SER A 200 22.06 10.04 -3.40
CA SER A 200 22.56 11.25 -2.73
C SER A 200 23.82 11.79 -3.41
N SER A 201 23.88 13.09 -3.62
CA SER A 201 25.06 13.77 -4.16
C SER A 201 26.23 13.76 -3.17
N VAL A 202 25.96 13.94 -1.87
CA VAL A 202 26.96 13.93 -0.80
C VAL A 202 27.58 12.54 -0.66
N HIS A 203 26.77 11.49 -0.64
CA HIS A 203 27.28 10.12 -0.47
C HIS A 203 27.70 9.47 -1.79
N ARG A 204 27.37 10.06 -2.94
CA ARG A 204 27.57 9.50 -4.30
C ARG A 204 27.02 8.07 -4.46
N ALA A 205 26.07 7.70 -3.62
CA ALA A 205 25.47 6.36 -3.54
C ALA A 205 23.96 6.44 -3.31
N VAL A 206 23.26 5.33 -3.59
CA VAL A 206 21.86 5.19 -3.24
C VAL A 206 21.74 5.02 -1.72
N ARG A 207 20.87 5.81 -1.10
CA ARG A 207 20.63 5.82 0.35
C ARG A 207 19.14 5.78 0.64
N THR A 208 18.82 5.35 1.85
CA THR A 208 17.46 5.39 2.41
C THR A 208 17.38 6.56 3.38
N PHE A 209 16.41 7.45 3.16
CA PHE A 209 16.14 8.60 4.01
C PHE A 209 14.80 8.41 4.70
N HIS A 210 14.79 8.51 6.01
CA HIS A 210 13.56 8.52 6.80
C HIS A 210 12.83 9.85 6.61
N LEU A 211 11.60 9.85 6.07
CA LEU A 211 10.91 11.11 5.73
C LEU A 211 10.75 12.04 6.93
N GLY A 212 10.44 11.50 8.10
CA GLY A 212 10.31 12.28 9.33
C GLY A 212 11.59 12.99 9.82
N ARG A 213 12.70 12.81 9.12
CA ARG A 213 13.96 13.50 9.39
C ARG A 213 14.38 14.44 8.27
N ILE A 214 13.50 14.64 7.29
CA ILE A 214 13.66 15.66 6.25
C ILE A 214 13.02 16.94 6.77
N ASP A 215 13.84 17.88 7.21
CA ASP A 215 13.40 19.17 7.71
C ASP A 215 12.86 20.05 6.57
N ARG A 216 13.54 20.02 5.41
CA ARG A 216 13.19 20.82 4.24
C ARG A 216 13.38 20.02 2.97
N ALA A 217 12.46 20.13 2.04
CA ALA A 217 12.54 19.58 0.70
C ALA A 217 12.24 20.67 -0.33
N GLU A 218 13.12 20.87 -1.30
CA GLU A 218 13.01 21.90 -2.34
C GLU A 218 13.14 21.24 -3.72
N PRO A 219 12.19 21.49 -4.63
CA PRO A 219 12.30 20.97 -5.99
C PRO A 219 13.45 21.64 -6.72
N THR A 220 14.03 20.92 -7.68
CA THR A 220 15.05 21.47 -8.59
C THR A 220 14.67 21.22 -10.04
N ALA A 221 15.34 21.92 -10.96
CA ALA A 221 15.15 21.67 -12.40
C ALA A 221 16.00 20.51 -12.93
N ASP A 222 16.95 20.00 -12.13
CA ASP A 222 17.85 18.92 -12.52
C ASP A 222 17.08 17.62 -12.71
N THR A 223 17.14 17.03 -13.88
CA THR A 223 16.55 15.73 -14.17
C THR A 223 17.45 14.57 -13.76
N PHE A 224 16.89 13.38 -13.67
CA PHE A 224 17.59 12.13 -13.43
C PHE A 224 16.90 10.95 -14.08
N GLU A 225 17.66 9.86 -14.23
CA GLU A 225 17.12 8.58 -14.66
C GLU A 225 17.20 7.56 -13.52
N VAL A 226 16.14 6.75 -13.39
CA VAL A 226 16.17 5.60 -12.48
C VAL A 226 16.83 4.44 -13.22
N PRO A 227 17.84 3.78 -12.62
CA PRO A 227 18.47 2.64 -13.26
C PRO A 227 17.43 1.57 -13.67
N PRO A 228 17.46 1.03 -14.90
CA PRO A 228 16.42 0.14 -15.43
C PRO A 228 16.15 -1.10 -14.56
N ARG A 229 17.17 -1.54 -13.83
CA ARG A 229 17.07 -2.72 -12.95
C ARG A 229 16.81 -2.37 -11.48
N PHE A 230 16.49 -1.12 -11.16
CA PHE A 230 16.18 -0.72 -9.79
C PHE A 230 14.80 -1.25 -9.39
N SER A 231 14.73 -1.84 -8.19
CA SER A 231 13.48 -2.12 -7.48
C SER A 231 13.73 -2.03 -5.97
N ILE A 232 12.72 -1.66 -5.20
CA ILE A 232 12.78 -1.59 -3.73
C ILE A 232 13.24 -2.94 -3.16
N SER A 233 12.65 -4.03 -3.61
CA SER A 233 12.98 -5.38 -3.15
C SER A 233 14.43 -5.76 -3.42
N ARG A 234 14.97 -5.43 -4.61
CA ARG A 234 16.38 -5.67 -4.93
C ARG A 234 17.31 -4.78 -4.14
N TYR A 235 16.95 -3.51 -3.93
CA TYR A 235 17.74 -2.57 -3.16
C TYR A 235 17.84 -2.99 -1.69
N LEU A 236 16.72 -3.34 -1.05
CA LEU A 236 16.70 -3.81 0.34
C LEU A 236 17.37 -5.19 0.48
N GLY A 237 17.34 -6.01 -0.56
CA GLY A 237 17.98 -7.33 -0.54
C GLY A 237 17.45 -8.16 0.63
N ASN A 238 18.36 -8.66 1.47
CA ASN A 238 18.06 -9.42 2.69
C ASN A 238 18.17 -8.56 3.97
N ALA A 239 17.97 -7.23 3.88
CA ALA A 239 17.84 -6.40 5.07
C ALA A 239 16.74 -6.97 5.98
N TRP A 240 17.01 -7.05 7.30
CA TRP A 240 16.00 -7.55 8.24
C TRP A 240 14.72 -6.71 8.18
N ARG A 241 14.88 -5.40 8.07
CA ARG A 241 13.78 -4.45 7.90
C ARG A 241 14.09 -3.43 6.79
N ILE A 242 14.97 -2.49 7.03
CA ILE A 242 15.21 -1.32 6.19
C ILE A 242 16.69 -1.03 6.00
N VAL A 243 17.50 -1.28 7.01
CA VAL A 243 18.93 -1.00 7.00
C VAL A 243 19.67 -2.14 6.31
N ARG A 244 20.22 -1.83 5.15
CA ARG A 244 21.10 -2.74 4.43
C ARG A 244 22.53 -2.52 4.87
N ASP A 245 23.18 -3.58 5.33
CA ASP A 245 24.62 -3.61 5.43
C ASP A 245 25.23 -3.88 4.05
N HIS A 246 26.32 -3.21 3.72
CA HIS A 246 27.01 -3.38 2.44
C HIS A 246 27.95 -4.61 2.45
N GLY A 247 27.99 -5.36 3.54
CA GLY A 247 28.71 -6.62 3.67
C GLY A 247 28.04 -7.82 3.00
N LYS A 248 28.59 -9.00 3.24
CA LYS A 248 27.96 -10.26 2.81
C LYS A 248 26.74 -10.57 3.68
N ASP A 249 25.73 -11.17 3.06
CA ASP A 249 24.58 -11.70 3.78
C ASP A 249 25.05 -12.72 4.84
N THR A 250 24.47 -12.64 6.02
CA THR A 250 24.84 -13.44 7.19
C THR A 250 23.72 -14.41 7.50
N LYS A 251 24.04 -15.70 7.65
CA LYS A 251 23.13 -16.67 8.20
C LYS A 251 23.02 -16.49 9.71
N VAL A 252 21.80 -16.47 10.22
CA VAL A 252 21.51 -16.39 11.64
C VAL A 252 20.68 -17.59 12.07
N ALA A 253 20.95 -18.09 13.26
CA ALA A 253 20.17 -19.14 13.91
C ALA A 253 19.87 -18.72 15.35
N ILE A 254 18.59 -18.70 15.69
CA ILE A 254 18.09 -18.25 16.97
C ILE A 254 17.16 -19.33 17.52
N ARG A 255 17.35 -19.67 18.79
CA ARG A 255 16.48 -20.59 19.52
C ARG A 255 15.51 -19.81 20.39
N PHE A 256 14.22 -20.09 20.24
CA PHE A 256 13.17 -19.51 21.06
C PHE A 256 12.60 -20.53 22.03
N ARG A 257 12.44 -20.14 23.29
CA ARG A 257 11.90 -20.97 24.35
C ARG A 257 10.38 -20.75 24.50
N PRO A 258 9.62 -21.72 25.06
CA PRO A 258 8.25 -21.49 25.47
C PRO A 258 8.18 -20.35 26.51
N PRO A 259 7.11 -19.54 26.54
CA PRO A 259 5.90 -19.59 25.70
C PRO A 259 6.00 -18.86 24.36
N ILE A 260 7.13 -18.18 24.05
CA ILE A 260 7.28 -17.29 22.90
C ILE A 260 7.44 -18.05 21.58
N ALA A 261 7.95 -19.26 21.62
CA ALA A 261 8.25 -20.08 20.43
C ALA A 261 7.05 -20.17 19.45
N ALA A 262 5.84 -20.40 19.94
CA ALA A 262 4.64 -20.51 19.12
C ALA A 262 4.28 -19.18 18.43
N ASN A 263 4.42 -18.05 19.14
CA ASN A 263 4.15 -16.73 18.57
C ASN A 263 5.15 -16.38 17.45
N VAL A 264 6.40 -16.79 17.60
CA VAL A 264 7.42 -16.57 16.57
C VAL A 264 7.14 -17.41 15.33
N GLU A 265 6.72 -18.65 15.49
CA GLU A 265 6.43 -19.57 14.40
C GLU A 265 5.26 -19.11 13.52
N GLN A 266 4.22 -18.54 14.13
CA GLN A 266 3.01 -18.09 13.42
C GLN A 266 3.23 -16.85 12.53
N VAL A 267 4.37 -16.18 12.63
CA VAL A 267 4.63 -14.91 11.94
C VAL A 267 5.71 -15.07 10.88
N VAL A 268 5.44 -14.52 9.69
CA VAL A 268 6.48 -14.40 8.65
C VAL A 268 7.29 -13.11 8.92
N TRP A 269 8.42 -13.27 9.60
CA TRP A 269 9.31 -12.17 9.98
C TRP A 269 10.24 -11.75 8.85
N HIS A 270 10.71 -12.73 8.07
CA HIS A 270 11.65 -12.48 6.98
C HIS A 270 11.46 -13.46 5.83
N LYS A 271 11.64 -12.99 4.59
CA LYS A 271 11.45 -13.79 3.37
C LYS A 271 12.33 -15.05 3.25
N THR A 272 13.46 -15.08 3.97
CA THR A 272 14.39 -16.24 3.97
C THR A 272 14.25 -17.10 5.20
N GLN A 273 13.27 -16.83 6.09
CA GLN A 273 13.13 -17.58 7.33
C GLN A 273 12.80 -19.05 7.09
N LYS A 274 13.31 -19.87 7.98
CA LYS A 274 12.93 -21.27 8.16
C LYS A 274 12.74 -21.51 9.65
N THR A 275 11.71 -22.25 10.01
CA THR A 275 11.42 -22.62 11.40
C THR A 275 11.37 -24.14 11.55
N ARG A 276 11.81 -24.64 12.69
CA ARG A 276 11.76 -26.07 13.04
C ARG A 276 11.62 -26.23 14.55
N TRP A 277 10.64 -27.01 14.97
CA TRP A 277 10.49 -27.41 16.37
C TRP A 277 11.53 -28.43 16.76
N ASN A 278 12.11 -28.29 17.93
CA ASN A 278 12.98 -29.22 18.58
C ASN A 278 12.16 -30.12 19.53
N SER A 279 12.71 -31.28 19.86
CA SER A 279 12.07 -32.26 20.77
C SER A 279 11.86 -31.75 22.20
N ASP A 280 12.61 -30.74 22.61
CA ASP A 280 12.52 -30.06 23.91
C ASP A 280 11.46 -28.93 23.97
N GLY A 281 10.66 -28.76 22.93
CA GLY A 281 9.65 -27.73 22.83
C GLY A 281 10.19 -26.32 22.47
N THR A 282 11.46 -26.19 22.15
CA THR A 282 12.03 -24.94 21.62
C THR A 282 11.86 -24.86 20.11
N LEU A 283 11.84 -23.63 19.57
CA LEU A 283 11.79 -23.36 18.14
C LEU A 283 13.16 -22.88 17.65
N GLN A 284 13.70 -23.57 16.66
CA GLN A 284 14.84 -23.09 15.88
C GLN A 284 14.34 -22.18 14.76
N PHE A 285 14.77 -20.95 14.76
CA PHE A 285 14.54 -19.97 13.69
C PHE A 285 15.85 -19.72 12.95
N GLU A 286 15.82 -19.80 11.62
CA GLU A 286 16.97 -19.51 10.76
C GLU A 286 16.57 -18.47 9.70
N ALA A 287 17.49 -17.57 9.39
CA ALA A 287 17.31 -16.62 8.29
C ALA A 287 18.68 -16.21 7.70
N THR A 288 18.65 -15.67 6.49
CA THR A 288 19.81 -15.03 5.87
C THR A 288 19.52 -13.54 5.79
N VAL A 289 20.29 -12.73 6.50
CA VAL A 289 20.05 -11.29 6.67
C VAL A 289 21.23 -10.44 6.20
N SER A 290 20.95 -9.23 5.71
CA SER A 290 21.96 -8.26 5.36
C SER A 290 22.31 -7.40 6.58
N GLY A 291 23.36 -7.78 7.29
CA GLY A 291 23.77 -7.18 8.57
C GLY A 291 23.05 -7.76 9.79
N ILE A 292 23.69 -7.63 10.94
CA ILE A 292 23.23 -8.21 12.21
C ILE A 292 22.58 -7.18 13.16
N HIS A 293 22.74 -5.88 12.89
CA HIS A 293 22.28 -4.84 13.83
C HIS A 293 20.78 -4.72 13.93
N GLU A 294 20.03 -4.76 12.82
CA GLU A 294 18.57 -4.67 12.89
C GLU A 294 17.93 -5.90 13.56
N ILE A 295 18.42 -7.10 13.23
CA ILE A 295 17.91 -8.32 13.83
C ILE A 295 18.27 -8.42 15.32
N SER A 296 19.38 -7.81 15.77
CA SER A 296 19.74 -7.81 17.19
C SER A 296 18.66 -7.14 18.06
N TRP A 297 18.06 -6.05 17.59
CA TRP A 297 16.95 -5.40 18.30
C TRP A 297 15.69 -6.26 18.37
N TRP A 298 15.43 -7.06 17.34
CA TRP A 298 14.33 -8.01 17.34
C TRP A 298 14.54 -9.12 18.36
N VAL A 299 15.75 -9.67 18.41
CA VAL A 299 16.14 -10.69 19.40
C VAL A 299 16.04 -10.16 20.83
N LEU A 300 16.60 -8.95 21.08
CA LEU A 300 16.55 -8.31 22.39
C LEU A 300 15.12 -8.06 22.89
N GLY A 301 14.16 -7.84 21.98
CA GLY A 301 12.75 -7.68 22.33
C GLY A 301 12.09 -8.91 22.97
N TYR A 302 12.74 -10.10 22.91
CA TYR A 302 12.26 -11.32 23.54
C TYR A 302 12.96 -11.67 24.84
N GLY A 303 13.96 -10.85 25.26
CA GLY A 303 14.67 -11.06 26.52
C GLY A 303 15.31 -12.46 26.61
N GLU A 304 15.11 -13.13 27.72
CA GLU A 304 15.66 -14.46 28.03
C GLU A 304 15.03 -15.61 27.21
N TYR A 305 13.95 -15.34 26.47
CA TYR A 305 13.31 -16.37 25.64
C TYR A 305 13.97 -16.56 24.28
N ALA A 306 14.91 -15.68 23.89
CA ALA A 306 15.61 -15.76 22.61
C ALA A 306 17.12 -15.95 22.81
N GLU A 307 17.64 -17.05 22.32
CA GLU A 307 19.08 -17.38 22.38
C GLU A 307 19.68 -17.37 20.98
N VAL A 308 20.70 -16.56 20.74
CA VAL A 308 21.45 -16.58 19.49
C VAL A 308 22.36 -17.79 19.45
N VAL A 309 22.08 -18.73 18.56
CA VAL A 309 22.93 -19.92 18.32
C VAL A 309 24.09 -19.56 17.38
N GLU A 310 23.77 -18.86 16.26
CA GLU A 310 24.72 -18.41 15.25
C GLU A 310 24.31 -17.04 14.69
N PRO A 311 25.25 -16.20 14.24
CA PRO A 311 26.70 -16.35 14.34
C PRO A 311 27.25 -15.84 15.68
N ALA A 312 28.51 -16.13 15.96
CA ALA A 312 29.18 -15.63 17.16
C ALA A 312 29.17 -14.10 17.26
N ALA A 313 29.30 -13.38 16.13
CA ALA A 313 29.24 -11.91 16.11
C ALA A 313 27.88 -11.36 16.60
N LEU A 314 26.76 -11.97 16.24
CA LEU A 314 25.44 -11.57 16.74
C LEU A 314 25.30 -11.89 18.23
N ARG A 315 25.83 -13.04 18.68
CA ARG A 315 25.85 -13.43 20.12
C ARG A 315 26.62 -12.41 20.95
N GLU A 316 27.81 -12.01 20.48
CA GLU A 316 28.63 -10.99 21.16
C GLU A 316 27.93 -9.64 21.22
N LEU A 317 27.25 -9.25 20.12
CA LEU A 317 26.46 -8.01 20.09
C LEU A 317 25.36 -8.02 21.14
N ILE A 318 24.58 -9.12 21.24
CA ILE A 318 23.52 -9.29 22.24
C ILE A 318 24.10 -9.30 23.65
N ARG A 319 25.20 -10.03 23.86
CA ARG A 319 25.91 -10.06 25.17
C ARG A 319 26.35 -8.67 25.60
N GLY A 320 26.89 -7.88 24.68
CA GLY A 320 27.28 -6.48 24.95
C GLY A 320 26.09 -5.60 25.34
N HIS A 321 24.94 -5.76 24.70
CA HIS A 321 23.71 -5.06 25.09
C HIS A 321 23.22 -5.49 26.47
N ALA A 322 23.23 -6.80 26.75
CA ALA A 322 22.77 -7.34 28.04
C ALA A 322 23.63 -6.83 29.21
N ARG A 323 24.95 -6.77 29.04
CA ARG A 323 25.84 -6.17 30.05
C ARG A 323 25.51 -4.70 30.32
N ARG A 324 25.39 -3.90 29.29
CA ARG A 324 25.01 -2.48 29.46
C ARG A 324 23.61 -2.29 30.05
N LEU A 325 22.69 -3.22 29.80
CA LEU A 325 21.39 -3.22 30.47
C LEU A 325 21.53 -3.55 31.95
N LEU A 326 22.35 -4.54 32.29
CA LEU A 326 22.61 -4.90 33.69
C LEU A 326 23.20 -3.71 34.45
N ASP A 327 24.28 -3.10 33.89
CA ASP A 327 24.91 -1.91 34.46
C ASP A 327 23.94 -0.74 34.73
N LEU A 328 22.88 -0.60 33.89
CA LEU A 328 21.84 0.43 34.07
C LEU A 328 20.87 0.16 35.23
N TYR A 329 20.69 -1.09 35.59
CA TYR A 329 19.72 -1.52 36.60
C TYR A 329 20.37 -2.09 37.87
N GLU A 330 21.69 -2.18 37.93
CA GLU A 330 22.41 -2.46 39.16
C GLU A 330 22.25 -1.23 40.08
N PRO A 331 21.83 -1.42 41.34
CA PRO A 331 21.81 -0.31 42.32
C PRO A 331 23.25 0.14 42.63
N ASP A 332 23.48 1.43 42.73
CA ASP A 332 24.73 2.04 43.22
C ASP A 332 25.12 1.49 44.61
#